data_86a8e2d3909db421f65654961c60dc32
#
_entry.id   86a8e2d3909db421f65654961c60dc32
#
_cell.length_a   1.000
_cell.length_b   1.000
_cell.length_c   1.000
_cell.angle_alpha   90.00
_cell.angle_beta   90.00
_cell.angle_gamma   90.00
#
_symmetry.space_group_name_H-M   'P 1'
#
loop_
_entity.id
_entity.type
_entity.pdbx_description
1 polymer ?
#
loop_
_entity_poly.entity_id
_entity_poly.type
_entity_poly.pdbx_seq_one_letter_code
_entity_poly.pdbx_strand_id
1 'polypeptide(L)'
;MNNNLIKMIRSDLEKNKLDGLLITNSDIHLNENTNLLLKPVFQIIKFDSTFCYLIILKKNMALFTDKRYLLQAKKQFSKSNIRIYEYSYKNINLYLNDNFLYGSILGVDPKRISLNKFKEIKKNIFESSSTLLPINNIFFNLDKNLKPNFDKSLAFSLPKTHTPRTLDKNINYIKSKIKTDAILIWDNAHIAYLLNIRSFELDNSTKPFAGLLILKKGKHVIISDNPLIKKITKFNENFLINSYANFLKKIKSLKIKKLEVDFDKINLDIFQSLRFLSIDVFDSTVDLSNYISIKTQKEYMNINKAHFEDGLAMTKFLLFFKNNNISSYNEYSLSLVLQNFRKERVNFIRNSFDYISAFDGNASKIHYKPLKTKSLKAKNCIIYLIDSGAHYLEGTTDVTRVIGLKNISITIKNAYTNILKSLINIDLKSFNYPLPASKLDFLIRNKLILNKITYGHGTGHGVGYFNDVHERPPIISPLSHDYIKNNQLFSIEPGYYVDNKFGLRIENLYFSKLKNKKIILENLTLVPYDLKMINVNLLTSKEIKFINNYHYKIYYLYKDYLSDSEKKYFIKFFTI
;
A
#
# COMPACT_ATOMS: atom_id res chain seq x y z
N MET A 1 -9.16 -5.62 23.46
CA MET A 1 -8.83 -4.25 23.89
C MET A 1 -7.83 -4.30 25.03
N ASN A 2 -6.91 -3.35 25.09
CA ASN A 2 -5.97 -3.20 26.21
C ASN A 2 -6.52 -2.16 27.22
N ASN A 3 -7.33 -2.63 28.15
CA ASN A 3 -8.02 -1.77 29.11
C ASN A 3 -7.05 -0.99 30.02
N ASN A 4 -5.89 -1.55 30.36
CA ASN A 4 -4.88 -0.85 31.17
C ASN A 4 -4.31 0.36 30.41
N LEU A 5 -4.01 0.17 29.11
CA LEU A 5 -3.50 1.25 28.29
C LEU A 5 -4.55 2.37 28.10
N ILE A 6 -5.83 2.01 27.93
CA ILE A 6 -6.93 2.98 27.82
C ILE A 6 -7.06 3.77 29.14
N LYS A 7 -6.96 3.12 30.31
CA LYS A 7 -6.95 3.81 31.61
C LYS A 7 -5.78 4.77 31.72
N MET A 8 -4.58 4.36 31.33
CA MET A 8 -3.38 5.23 31.32
C MET A 8 -3.59 6.46 30.43
N ILE A 9 -4.08 6.25 29.19
CA ILE A 9 -4.37 7.35 28.26
C ILE A 9 -5.36 8.34 28.91
N ARG A 10 -6.45 7.87 29.51
CA ARG A 10 -7.43 8.73 30.18
C ARG A 10 -6.86 9.52 31.35
N SER A 11 -5.98 8.91 32.15
CA SER A 11 -5.24 9.62 33.20
C SER A 11 -4.32 10.70 32.63
N ASP A 12 -3.68 10.43 31.49
CA ASP A 12 -2.83 11.40 30.82
C ASP A 12 -3.64 12.55 30.19
N LEU A 13 -4.90 12.31 29.72
CA LEU A 13 -5.81 13.37 29.29
C LEU A 13 -6.08 14.36 30.44
N GLU A 14 -6.37 13.85 31.63
CA GLU A 14 -6.65 14.70 32.82
C GLU A 14 -5.41 15.53 33.21
N LYS A 15 -4.24 14.90 33.27
CA LYS A 15 -2.97 15.58 33.60
C LYS A 15 -2.64 16.71 32.62
N ASN A 16 -2.93 16.51 31.34
CA ASN A 16 -2.62 17.48 30.28
C ASN A 16 -3.81 18.43 29.99
N LYS A 17 -4.89 18.38 30.76
CA LYS A 17 -6.10 19.19 30.58
C LYS A 17 -6.69 19.06 29.17
N LEU A 18 -6.71 17.84 28.64
CA LEU A 18 -7.27 17.49 27.33
C LEU A 18 -8.65 16.85 27.51
N ASP A 19 -9.52 17.07 26.54
CA ASP A 19 -10.83 16.42 26.47
C ASP A 19 -10.77 15.08 25.76
N GLY A 20 -9.77 14.89 24.88
CA GLY A 20 -9.55 13.64 24.16
C GLY A 20 -8.21 13.56 23.47
N LEU A 21 -7.94 12.40 22.89
CA LEU A 21 -6.76 12.11 22.10
C LEU A 21 -7.18 11.57 20.73
N LEU A 22 -6.68 12.19 19.66
CA LEU A 22 -6.75 11.68 18.30
C LEU A 22 -5.50 10.85 18.02
N ILE A 23 -5.71 9.58 17.71
CA ILE A 23 -4.64 8.59 17.51
C ILE A 23 -4.65 8.16 16.04
N THR A 24 -3.53 8.35 15.36
CA THR A 24 -3.27 7.83 14.02
C THR A 24 -2.71 6.42 14.08
N ASN A 25 -2.71 5.69 12.97
CA ASN A 25 -2.18 4.32 12.91
C ASN A 25 -0.81 4.24 12.21
N SER A 26 -0.08 5.36 12.17
CA SER A 26 1.24 5.47 11.54
C SER A 26 2.39 5.25 12.52
N ASP A 27 3.55 4.86 12.01
CA ASP A 27 4.83 4.91 12.73
C ASP A 27 5.47 6.31 12.62
N ILE A 28 6.70 6.47 13.13
CA ILE A 28 7.42 7.76 13.12
C ILE A 28 7.90 8.19 11.73
N HIS A 29 7.92 7.29 10.75
CA HIS A 29 8.20 7.58 9.33
C HIS A 29 6.93 7.69 8.49
N LEU A 30 5.75 7.58 9.11
CA LEU A 30 4.45 7.66 8.46
C LEU A 30 4.22 6.57 7.41
N ASN A 31 4.87 5.41 7.58
CA ASN A 31 4.70 4.28 6.68
C ASN A 31 3.25 3.76 6.71
N GLU A 32 2.67 3.49 5.54
CA GLU A 32 1.35 2.83 5.43
C GLU A 32 1.44 1.38 5.91
N ASN A 33 2.43 0.65 5.41
CA ASN A 33 2.73 -0.71 5.84
C ASN A 33 3.86 -0.69 6.88
N THR A 34 3.51 -0.98 8.11
CA THR A 34 4.44 -1.04 9.24
C THR A 34 4.07 -2.20 10.16
N ASN A 35 5.00 -2.62 11.00
CA ASN A 35 4.78 -3.74 11.94
C ASN A 35 3.61 -3.43 12.89
N LEU A 36 2.82 -4.44 13.21
CA LEU A 36 1.67 -4.28 14.11
C LEU A 36 2.03 -3.65 15.46
N LEU A 37 3.24 -3.94 15.96
CA LEU A 37 3.74 -3.35 17.20
C LEU A 37 3.99 -1.85 17.08
N LEU A 38 4.24 -1.32 15.89
CA LEU A 38 4.46 0.10 15.63
C LEU A 38 3.15 0.88 15.37
N LYS A 39 2.00 0.16 15.31
CA LYS A 39 0.66 0.74 15.09
C LYS A 39 -0.04 1.05 16.42
N PRO A 40 -0.19 2.31 16.85
CA PRO A 40 -0.80 2.64 18.13
C PRO A 40 -2.23 2.12 18.30
N VAL A 41 -3.06 2.25 17.27
CA VAL A 41 -4.46 1.76 17.31
C VAL A 41 -4.51 0.25 17.52
N PHE A 42 -3.62 -0.52 16.87
CA PHE A 42 -3.52 -1.96 17.12
C PHE A 42 -3.11 -2.29 18.55
N GLN A 43 -2.18 -1.52 19.13
CA GLN A 43 -1.77 -1.72 20.53
C GLN A 43 -2.92 -1.51 21.51
N ILE A 44 -3.81 -0.54 21.23
CA ILE A 44 -4.90 -0.13 22.13
C ILE A 44 -6.12 -1.05 21.96
N ILE A 45 -6.60 -1.24 20.73
CA ILE A 45 -7.87 -1.94 20.48
C ILE A 45 -7.74 -3.21 19.62
N LYS A 46 -6.53 -3.61 19.22
CA LYS A 46 -6.24 -4.78 18.37
C LYS A 46 -6.94 -4.71 17.00
N PHE A 47 -7.09 -3.52 16.45
CA PHE A 47 -7.62 -3.33 15.11
C PHE A 47 -6.47 -3.17 14.11
N ASP A 48 -6.33 -4.13 13.20
CA ASP A 48 -5.32 -4.09 12.13
C ASP A 48 -5.91 -3.44 10.88
N SER A 49 -5.34 -2.30 10.51
CA SER A 49 -5.68 -1.56 9.31
C SER A 49 -4.48 -0.73 8.85
N THR A 50 -4.45 -0.35 7.58
CA THR A 50 -3.45 0.62 7.08
C THR A 50 -3.93 2.06 7.26
N PHE A 51 -5.24 2.28 7.44
CA PHE A 51 -5.81 3.61 7.66
C PHE A 51 -6.95 3.58 8.69
N CYS A 52 -6.75 4.28 9.79
CA CYS A 52 -7.81 4.63 10.73
C CYS A 52 -7.38 5.76 11.67
N TYR A 53 -8.36 6.43 12.25
CA TYR A 53 -8.19 7.30 13.42
C TYR A 53 -9.03 6.76 14.58
N LEU A 54 -8.44 6.71 15.75
CA LEU A 54 -9.14 6.40 17.00
C LEU A 54 -9.19 7.68 17.83
N ILE A 55 -10.40 8.11 18.19
CA ILE A 55 -10.59 9.21 19.15
C ILE A 55 -10.97 8.58 20.50
N ILE A 56 -10.16 8.84 21.52
CA ILE A 56 -10.43 8.44 22.89
C ILE A 56 -10.75 9.69 23.68
N LEU A 57 -11.97 9.74 24.23
CA LEU A 57 -12.43 10.76 25.15
C LEU A 57 -12.42 10.24 26.59
N LYS A 58 -12.66 11.10 27.58
CA LYS A 58 -12.72 10.71 29.00
C LYS A 58 -13.67 9.53 29.25
N LYS A 59 -14.82 9.47 28.57
CA LYS A 59 -15.81 8.38 28.74
C LYS A 59 -15.99 7.52 27.48
N ASN A 60 -15.98 8.11 26.31
CA ASN A 60 -16.34 7.49 25.03
C ASN A 60 -15.13 7.23 24.13
N MET A 61 -15.31 6.39 23.13
CA MET A 61 -14.30 6.13 22.06
C MET A 61 -15.01 5.98 20.72
N ALA A 62 -14.37 6.45 19.65
CA ALA A 62 -14.83 6.25 18.28
C ALA A 62 -13.67 5.89 17.35
N LEU A 63 -13.92 4.95 16.44
CA LEU A 63 -13.01 4.54 15.38
C LEU A 63 -13.55 5.05 14.04
N PHE A 64 -12.71 5.78 13.31
CA PHE A 64 -12.97 6.28 11.97
C PHE A 64 -12.06 5.56 10.99
N THR A 65 -12.65 4.88 10.00
CA THR A 65 -11.87 4.13 9.00
C THR A 65 -12.54 4.22 7.64
N ASP A 66 -11.81 3.94 6.57
CA ASP A 66 -12.36 3.96 5.22
C ASP A 66 -13.17 2.69 4.89
N LYS A 67 -13.81 2.68 3.72
CA LYS A 67 -14.70 1.59 3.28
C LYS A 67 -14.01 0.23 3.23
N ARG A 68 -12.68 0.18 3.05
CA ARG A 68 -11.91 -1.08 2.99
C ARG A 68 -11.98 -1.86 4.31
N TYR A 69 -12.09 -1.15 5.44
CA TYR A 69 -12.07 -1.73 6.80
C TYR A 69 -13.38 -1.58 7.56
N LEU A 70 -14.35 -0.80 7.05
CA LEU A 70 -15.57 -0.45 7.79
C LEU A 70 -16.38 -1.68 8.22
N LEU A 71 -16.56 -2.65 7.31
CA LEU A 71 -17.28 -3.90 7.61
C LEU A 71 -16.57 -4.74 8.67
N GLN A 72 -15.23 -4.82 8.58
CA GLN A 72 -14.41 -5.52 9.57
C GLN A 72 -14.53 -4.84 10.94
N ALA A 73 -14.43 -3.52 11.02
CA ALA A 73 -14.55 -2.76 12.27
C ALA A 73 -15.93 -2.95 12.91
N LYS A 74 -17.01 -2.80 12.16
CA LYS A 74 -18.38 -3.05 12.66
C LYS A 74 -18.56 -4.45 13.23
N LYS A 75 -18.01 -5.47 12.55
CA LYS A 75 -18.08 -6.86 13.04
C LYS A 75 -17.23 -7.08 14.29
N GLN A 76 -15.99 -6.57 14.30
CA GLN A 76 -15.05 -6.76 15.40
C GLN A 76 -15.52 -6.11 16.69
N PHE A 77 -16.15 -4.94 16.59
CA PHE A 77 -16.56 -4.13 17.74
C PHE A 77 -18.07 -4.14 18.00
N SER A 78 -18.84 -5.05 17.39
CA SER A 78 -20.29 -5.16 17.55
C SER A 78 -20.77 -5.32 19.01
N LYS A 79 -19.93 -5.86 19.90
CA LYS A 79 -20.20 -6.06 21.33
C LYS A 79 -19.35 -5.13 22.22
N SER A 80 -18.88 -4.01 21.71
CA SER A 80 -18.04 -3.07 22.45
C SER A 80 -18.67 -1.67 22.48
N ASN A 81 -18.18 -0.82 23.38
CA ASN A 81 -18.63 0.58 23.48
C ASN A 81 -17.86 1.52 22.50
N ILE A 82 -17.20 0.98 21.47
CA ILE A 82 -16.53 1.79 20.45
C ILE A 82 -17.53 2.09 19.34
N ARG A 83 -17.79 3.38 19.09
CA ARG A 83 -18.60 3.81 17.95
C ARG A 83 -17.79 3.72 16.67
N ILE A 84 -18.35 3.19 15.59
CA ILE A 84 -17.66 2.96 14.31
C ILE A 84 -18.25 3.87 13.24
N TYR A 85 -17.40 4.68 12.62
CA TYR A 85 -17.77 5.61 11.56
C TYR A 85 -16.94 5.39 10.29
N GLU A 86 -17.55 5.64 9.13
CA GLU A 86 -16.80 5.88 7.91
C GLU A 86 -16.03 7.20 8.06
N TYR A 87 -14.76 7.20 7.69
CA TYR A 87 -13.90 8.38 7.81
C TYR A 87 -14.41 9.51 6.93
N SER A 88 -14.72 10.63 7.55
CA SER A 88 -14.93 11.94 6.96
C SER A 88 -14.83 13.00 8.06
N TYR A 89 -14.45 14.22 7.71
CA TYR A 89 -14.44 15.31 8.69
C TYR A 89 -15.86 15.61 9.22
N LYS A 90 -16.88 15.46 8.37
CA LYS A 90 -18.29 15.56 8.81
C LYS A 90 -18.59 14.57 9.95
N ASN A 91 -18.19 13.31 9.82
CA ASN A 91 -18.45 12.31 10.87
C ASN A 91 -17.61 12.55 12.13
N ILE A 92 -16.37 13.06 11.99
CA ILE A 92 -15.56 13.47 13.14
C ILE A 92 -16.24 14.63 13.87
N ASN A 93 -16.67 15.67 13.16
CA ASN A 93 -17.34 16.84 13.76
C ASN A 93 -18.67 16.46 14.42
N LEU A 94 -19.48 15.60 13.79
CA LEU A 94 -20.70 15.07 14.41
C LEU A 94 -20.39 14.35 15.73
N TYR A 95 -19.37 13.46 15.74
CA TYR A 95 -18.99 12.76 16.97
C TYR A 95 -18.50 13.73 18.07
N LEU A 96 -17.74 14.77 17.71
CA LEU A 96 -17.27 15.76 18.68
C LEU A 96 -18.43 16.59 19.22
N ASN A 97 -19.34 17.06 18.37
CA ASN A 97 -20.53 17.82 18.76
C ASN A 97 -21.49 17.01 19.65
N ASP A 98 -21.64 15.71 19.41
CA ASP A 98 -22.44 14.81 20.27
C ASP A 98 -21.88 14.66 21.70
N ASN A 99 -20.60 14.98 21.91
CA ASN A 99 -19.92 14.80 23.19
C ASN A 99 -19.56 16.12 23.90
N PHE A 100 -19.55 17.26 23.19
CA PHE A 100 -19.13 18.56 23.70
C PHE A 100 -20.06 19.68 23.21
N LEU A 101 -20.53 20.52 24.14
CA LEU A 101 -21.40 21.67 23.82
C LEU A 101 -20.58 22.87 23.26
N TYR A 102 -19.37 23.07 23.71
CA TYR A 102 -18.52 24.24 23.41
C TYR A 102 -17.19 23.91 22.77
N GLY A 103 -17.12 22.80 22.07
CA GLY A 103 -15.89 22.35 21.48
C GLY A 103 -15.05 21.48 22.41
N SER A 104 -13.89 21.05 21.92
CA SER A 104 -12.98 20.18 22.67
C SER A 104 -11.51 20.46 22.35
N ILE A 105 -10.64 20.13 23.29
CA ILE A 105 -9.19 20.16 23.11
C ILE A 105 -8.72 18.72 22.93
N LEU A 106 -8.33 18.38 21.70
CA LEU A 106 -7.79 17.07 21.36
C LEU A 106 -6.26 17.11 21.31
N GLY A 107 -5.63 16.18 22.00
CA GLY A 107 -4.20 15.91 21.83
C GLY A 107 -3.94 15.04 20.58
N VAL A 108 -2.76 15.16 19.99
CA VAL A 108 -2.25 14.25 18.95
C VAL A 108 -0.75 14.01 19.13
N ASP A 109 -0.28 12.79 18.84
CA ASP A 109 1.15 12.50 18.84
C ASP A 109 1.83 13.12 17.62
N PRO A 110 2.72 14.13 17.81
CA PRO A 110 3.37 14.81 16.69
C PRO A 110 4.33 13.89 15.90
N LYS A 111 4.80 12.80 16.47
CA LYS A 111 5.69 11.84 15.80
C LYS A 111 4.98 10.99 14.74
N ARG A 112 3.63 10.91 14.79
CA ARG A 112 2.83 9.99 13.97
C ARG A 112 1.82 10.69 13.08
N ILE A 113 2.03 11.96 12.83
CA ILE A 113 1.22 12.77 11.92
C ILE A 113 2.12 13.68 11.10
N SER A 114 1.86 13.81 9.78
CA SER A 114 2.60 14.76 8.97
C SER A 114 2.17 16.21 9.26
N LEU A 115 3.05 17.15 8.92
CA LEU A 115 2.75 18.57 9.10
C LEU A 115 1.47 18.99 8.35
N ASN A 116 1.34 18.60 7.09
CA ASN A 116 0.17 18.95 6.28
C ASN A 116 -1.10 18.26 6.82
N LYS A 117 -1.03 16.98 7.20
CA LYS A 117 -2.18 16.28 7.78
C LYS A 117 -2.61 16.88 9.12
N PHE A 118 -1.67 17.31 9.95
CA PHE A 118 -1.98 18.05 11.18
C PHE A 118 -2.73 19.36 10.89
N LYS A 119 -2.23 20.16 9.95
CA LYS A 119 -2.88 21.42 9.54
C LYS A 119 -4.28 21.16 8.97
N GLU A 120 -4.42 20.16 8.12
CA GLU A 120 -5.68 19.76 7.51
C GLU A 120 -6.72 19.36 8.57
N ILE A 121 -6.36 18.46 9.49
CA ILE A 121 -7.28 18.03 10.56
C ILE A 121 -7.65 19.22 11.45
N LYS A 122 -6.64 19.98 11.91
CA LYS A 122 -6.87 21.16 12.76
C LYS A 122 -7.85 22.14 12.12
N LYS A 123 -7.73 22.40 10.82
CA LYS A 123 -8.65 23.27 10.07
C LYS A 123 -10.07 22.68 10.03
N ASN A 124 -10.21 21.40 9.73
CA ASN A 124 -11.50 20.78 9.48
C ASN A 124 -12.30 20.49 10.76
N ILE A 125 -11.66 20.19 11.90
CA ILE A 125 -12.37 20.00 13.18
C ILE A 125 -12.80 21.33 13.82
N PHE A 126 -12.36 22.47 13.29
CA PHE A 126 -12.80 23.79 13.74
C PHE A 126 -14.30 24.00 13.57
N GLU A 127 -14.96 23.30 12.63
CA GLU A 127 -16.43 23.31 12.48
C GLU A 127 -17.15 22.81 13.75
N SER A 128 -16.52 21.98 14.57
CA SER A 128 -17.02 21.55 15.89
C SER A 128 -16.52 22.44 17.04
N SER A 129 -15.98 23.62 16.76
CA SER A 129 -15.28 24.48 17.71
C SER A 129 -14.14 23.79 18.46
N SER A 130 -13.66 22.65 17.94
CA SER A 130 -12.59 21.85 18.55
C SER A 130 -11.22 22.29 18.07
N THR A 131 -10.21 22.08 18.88
CA THR A 131 -8.81 22.36 18.51
C THR A 131 -7.94 21.12 18.65
N LEU A 132 -6.87 21.04 17.85
CA LEU A 132 -5.89 19.97 17.88
C LEU A 132 -4.55 20.50 18.38
N LEU A 133 -3.99 19.88 19.41
CA LEU A 133 -2.71 20.24 20.01
C LEU A 133 -1.70 19.09 19.92
N PRO A 134 -0.45 19.33 19.50
CA PRO A 134 0.58 18.33 19.56
C PRO A 134 1.01 18.10 21.03
N ILE A 135 1.03 16.84 21.47
CA ILE A 135 1.38 16.45 22.84
C ILE A 135 2.53 15.46 22.80
N ASN A 136 3.67 15.92 23.26
CA ASN A 136 4.88 15.08 23.37
C ASN A 136 4.73 14.04 24.48
N ASN A 137 5.32 12.86 24.26
CA ASN A 137 5.44 11.78 25.25
C ASN A 137 4.13 11.09 25.69
N ILE A 138 3.00 11.36 25.06
CA ILE A 138 1.73 10.70 25.42
C ILE A 138 1.76 9.16 25.21
N PHE A 139 2.66 8.70 24.36
CA PHE A 139 2.92 7.27 24.09
C PHE A 139 4.29 6.79 24.59
N PHE A 140 4.91 7.50 25.56
CA PHE A 140 6.26 7.16 26.01
C PHE A 140 6.45 5.69 26.41
N ASN A 141 5.44 5.07 27.05
CA ASN A 141 5.48 3.66 27.41
C ASN A 141 5.28 2.71 26.21
N LEU A 142 4.55 3.14 25.18
CA LEU A 142 4.45 2.41 23.92
C LEU A 142 5.78 2.48 23.15
N ASP A 143 6.39 3.64 23.05
CA ASP A 143 7.63 3.85 22.30
C ASP A 143 8.82 3.05 22.85
N LYS A 144 8.87 2.77 24.15
CA LYS A 144 9.90 1.90 24.76
C LYS A 144 9.90 0.48 24.19
N ASN A 145 8.72 -0.03 23.82
CA ASN A 145 8.51 -1.39 23.30
C ASN A 145 8.48 -1.46 21.77
N LEU A 146 8.57 -0.32 21.07
CA LEU A 146 8.31 -0.20 19.63
C LEU A 146 9.60 -0.06 18.80
N LYS A 147 10.74 -0.50 19.29
CA LYS A 147 11.96 -0.49 18.48
C LYS A 147 11.90 -1.62 17.45
N PRO A 148 12.15 -1.34 16.15
CA PRO A 148 12.34 -2.38 15.15
C PRO A 148 13.42 -3.36 15.63
N ASN A 149 13.20 -4.66 15.42
CA ASN A 149 14.19 -5.67 15.82
C ASN A 149 15.27 -5.76 14.73
N PHE A 150 16.25 -4.88 14.80
CA PHE A 150 17.35 -4.82 13.83
C PHE A 150 18.25 -6.07 13.83
N ASP A 151 18.27 -6.86 14.89
CA ASP A 151 19.14 -8.04 15.01
C ASP A 151 18.75 -9.17 14.03
N LYS A 152 17.50 -9.14 13.54
CA LYS A 152 16.95 -10.11 12.58
C LYS A 152 16.70 -9.51 11.20
N SER A 153 16.98 -8.23 10.97
CA SER A 153 16.74 -7.58 9.70
C SER A 153 17.92 -7.77 8.76
N LEU A 154 17.63 -8.20 7.54
CA LEU A 154 18.61 -8.21 6.45
C LEU A 154 18.56 -6.85 5.75
N ALA A 155 19.74 -6.25 5.54
CA ALA A 155 19.90 -5.07 4.71
C ALA A 155 21.03 -5.30 3.69
N PHE A 156 20.83 -4.84 2.45
CA PHE A 156 21.82 -4.98 1.38
C PHE A 156 21.69 -3.88 0.33
N SER A 157 22.76 -3.63 -0.40
CA SER A 157 22.76 -2.78 -1.59
C SER A 157 22.31 -3.58 -2.81
N LEU A 158 21.49 -2.97 -3.67
CA LEU A 158 21.09 -3.59 -4.92
C LEU A 158 22.31 -3.89 -5.81
N PRO A 159 22.36 -5.07 -6.45
CA PRO A 159 23.37 -5.36 -7.46
C PRO A 159 23.31 -4.33 -8.60
N LYS A 160 24.45 -4.06 -9.26
CA LYS A 160 24.52 -3.10 -10.39
C LYS A 160 23.50 -3.37 -11.49
N THR A 161 23.19 -4.64 -11.75
CA THR A 161 22.19 -5.10 -12.73
C THR A 161 20.76 -4.71 -12.34
N HIS A 162 20.49 -4.51 -11.06
CA HIS A 162 19.18 -4.16 -10.49
C HIS A 162 19.10 -2.71 -10.02
N THR A 163 20.20 -1.98 -10.00
CA THR A 163 20.25 -0.57 -9.62
C THR A 163 19.57 0.29 -10.69
N PRO A 164 18.44 1.00 -10.36
CA PRO A 164 17.70 1.81 -11.35
C PRO A 164 18.53 2.97 -11.89
N ARG A 165 19.01 3.79 -10.96
CA ARG A 165 19.89 4.93 -11.19
C ARG A 165 21.05 4.85 -10.19
N THR A 166 22.24 5.25 -10.59
CA THR A 166 23.39 5.26 -9.66
C THR A 166 23.17 6.25 -8.53
N LEU A 167 23.82 6.00 -7.40
CA LEU A 167 23.76 6.89 -6.24
C LEU A 167 24.10 8.33 -6.63
N ASP A 168 25.16 8.54 -7.42
CA ASP A 168 25.58 9.88 -7.85
C ASP A 168 24.52 10.57 -8.71
N LYS A 169 23.85 9.84 -9.62
CA LYS A 169 22.74 10.39 -10.40
C LYS A 169 21.60 10.88 -9.50
N ASN A 170 21.24 10.07 -8.48
CA ASN A 170 20.18 10.42 -7.53
C ASN A 170 20.58 11.67 -6.71
N ILE A 171 21.80 11.69 -6.16
CA ILE A 171 22.29 12.82 -5.36
C ILE A 171 22.41 14.10 -6.21
N ASN A 172 22.98 13.99 -7.42
CA ASN A 172 23.11 15.13 -8.32
C ASN A 172 21.76 15.70 -8.76
N TYR A 173 20.76 14.82 -9.02
CA TYR A 173 19.40 15.26 -9.30
C TYR A 173 18.86 16.13 -8.14
N ILE A 174 18.96 15.65 -6.90
CA ILE A 174 18.49 16.38 -5.73
C ILE A 174 19.24 17.71 -5.60
N LYS A 175 20.58 17.68 -5.63
CA LYS A 175 21.43 18.88 -5.49
C LYS A 175 21.16 19.93 -6.56
N SER A 176 20.75 19.53 -7.76
CA SER A 176 20.39 20.44 -8.84
C SER A 176 19.05 21.14 -8.64
N LYS A 177 18.18 20.60 -7.78
CA LYS A 177 16.82 21.10 -7.54
C LYS A 177 16.67 21.89 -6.25
N ILE A 178 17.39 21.50 -5.17
CA ILE A 178 17.29 22.19 -3.89
C ILE A 178 17.72 23.66 -3.98
N LYS A 179 16.92 24.55 -3.37
CA LYS A 179 17.17 25.99 -3.30
C LYS A 179 17.79 26.43 -1.98
N THR A 180 17.90 25.52 -1.02
CA THR A 180 18.35 25.74 0.36
C THR A 180 19.73 25.12 0.60
N ASP A 181 20.18 25.10 1.85
CA ASP A 181 21.46 24.49 2.23
C ASP A 181 21.41 22.96 2.18
N ALA A 182 20.22 22.38 2.42
CA ALA A 182 20.02 20.93 2.46
C ALA A 182 18.55 20.55 2.27
N ILE A 183 18.30 19.26 2.02
CA ILE A 183 16.98 18.62 2.10
C ILE A 183 17.02 17.46 3.08
N LEU A 184 16.01 17.34 3.93
CA LEU A 184 15.78 16.17 4.77
C LEU A 184 14.66 15.31 4.19
N ILE A 185 15.00 14.09 3.81
CA ILE A 185 14.08 13.08 3.30
C ILE A 185 13.76 12.14 4.44
N TRP A 186 12.45 11.96 4.73
CA TRP A 186 11.97 11.14 5.84
C TRP A 186 11.14 9.95 5.38
N ASP A 187 10.72 9.91 4.12
CA ASP A 187 10.02 8.79 3.49
C ASP A 187 10.99 7.63 3.23
N ASN A 188 10.73 6.48 3.84
CA ASN A 188 11.61 5.31 3.75
C ASN A 188 11.65 4.70 2.34
N ALA A 189 10.58 4.81 1.55
CA ALA A 189 10.57 4.33 0.17
C ALA A 189 11.48 5.16 -0.74
N HIS A 190 11.44 6.49 -0.55
CA HIS A 190 12.36 7.39 -1.24
C HIS A 190 13.81 7.10 -0.88
N ILE A 191 14.10 6.89 0.41
CA ILE A 191 15.47 6.58 0.88
C ILE A 191 15.96 5.25 0.31
N ALA A 192 15.13 4.21 0.31
CA ALA A 192 15.44 2.91 -0.28
C ALA A 192 15.85 3.04 -1.75
N TYR A 193 15.10 3.84 -2.52
CA TYR A 193 15.36 4.07 -3.93
C TYR A 193 16.63 4.89 -4.16
N LEU A 194 16.76 6.02 -3.46
CA LEU A 194 17.87 6.95 -3.64
C LEU A 194 19.23 6.34 -3.29
N LEU A 195 19.29 5.57 -2.21
CA LEU A 195 20.52 4.91 -1.75
C LEU A 195 20.74 3.54 -2.40
N ASN A 196 19.77 3.03 -3.18
CA ASN A 196 19.79 1.66 -3.70
C ASN A 196 19.98 0.58 -2.61
N ILE A 197 19.38 0.81 -1.44
CA ILE A 197 19.43 -0.09 -0.29
C ILE A 197 18.06 -0.72 -0.10
N ARG A 198 18.04 -2.00 0.27
CA ARG A 198 16.86 -2.70 0.74
C ARG A 198 17.07 -3.25 2.14
N SER A 199 15.99 -3.30 2.92
CA SER A 199 16.00 -3.80 4.29
C SER A 199 14.65 -4.46 4.61
N PHE A 200 14.65 -5.39 5.55
CA PHE A 200 13.45 -6.15 5.93
C PHE A 200 12.99 -5.85 7.36
N GLU A 201 13.25 -4.65 7.83
CA GLU A 201 12.88 -4.17 9.16
C GLU A 201 11.37 -4.06 9.37
N LEU A 202 10.63 -3.81 8.30
CA LEU A 202 9.17 -3.69 8.31
C LEU A 202 8.52 -4.91 7.66
N ASP A 203 7.34 -5.31 8.16
CA ASP A 203 6.59 -6.44 7.63
C ASP A 203 6.18 -6.19 6.17
N ASN A 204 6.35 -7.19 5.32
CA ASN A 204 6.02 -7.14 3.89
C ASN A 204 6.61 -5.92 3.14
N SER A 205 7.72 -5.38 3.63
CA SER A 205 8.37 -4.19 3.08
C SER A 205 9.85 -4.44 2.81
N THR A 206 10.43 -3.63 1.94
CA THR A 206 11.85 -3.70 1.57
C THR A 206 12.59 -2.39 1.89
N LYS A 207 11.97 -1.53 2.68
CA LYS A 207 12.48 -0.20 3.02
C LYS A 207 13.36 -0.20 4.27
N PRO A 208 14.47 0.55 4.29
CA PRO A 208 15.21 0.80 5.51
C PRO A 208 14.41 1.75 6.43
N PHE A 209 14.44 1.51 7.73
CA PHE A 209 13.95 2.45 8.73
C PHE A 209 15.01 3.52 8.97
N ALA A 210 14.97 4.59 8.21
CA ALA A 210 16.04 5.60 8.15
C ALA A 210 15.53 6.99 7.75
N GLY A 211 16.29 8.04 8.12
CA GLY A 211 16.22 9.37 7.55
C GLY A 211 17.43 9.66 6.68
N LEU A 212 17.33 10.60 5.74
CA LEU A 212 18.42 10.98 4.84
C LEU A 212 18.49 12.51 4.71
N LEU A 213 19.62 13.09 5.12
CA LEU A 213 19.91 14.51 4.93
C LEU A 213 20.95 14.68 3.81
N ILE A 214 20.55 15.34 2.74
CA ILE A 214 21.42 15.65 1.61
C ILE A 214 21.80 17.13 1.68
N LEU A 215 23.09 17.40 1.83
CA LEU A 215 23.64 18.74 1.88
C LEU A 215 24.01 19.23 0.48
N LYS A 216 23.78 20.51 0.20
CA LYS A 216 24.22 21.14 -1.05
C LYS A 216 25.74 21.11 -1.17
N LYS A 217 26.45 21.32 -0.04
CA LYS A 217 27.90 21.22 0.10
C LYS A 217 28.25 20.36 1.30
N GLY A 218 29.30 19.53 1.19
CA GLY A 218 29.78 18.67 2.28
C GLY A 218 29.20 17.26 2.24
N LYS A 219 29.48 16.48 3.31
CA LYS A 219 29.08 15.07 3.44
C LYS A 219 27.61 14.97 3.84
N HIS A 220 26.87 14.08 3.21
CA HIS A 220 25.46 13.75 3.50
C HIS A 220 25.35 12.96 4.80
N VAL A 221 24.15 12.91 5.40
CA VAL A 221 23.94 12.18 6.68
C VAL A 221 22.81 11.18 6.53
N ILE A 222 23.09 9.92 6.84
CA ILE A 222 22.08 8.86 7.02
C ILE A 222 21.77 8.75 8.50
N ILE A 223 20.50 8.78 8.86
CA ILE A 223 20.00 8.65 10.22
C ILE A 223 19.41 7.25 10.36
N SER A 224 20.08 6.36 11.08
CA SER A 224 19.59 5.00 11.30
C SER A 224 20.28 4.37 12.49
N ASP A 225 19.51 3.59 13.27
CA ASP A 225 20.05 2.76 14.35
C ASP A 225 20.37 1.33 13.87
N ASN A 226 20.02 0.97 12.63
CA ASN A 226 20.29 -0.35 12.06
C ASN A 226 21.79 -0.53 11.78
N PRO A 227 22.46 -1.50 12.43
CA PRO A 227 23.89 -1.74 12.26
C PRO A 227 24.24 -2.23 10.84
N LEU A 228 23.32 -2.92 10.14
CA LEU A 228 23.54 -3.39 8.78
C LEU A 228 23.59 -2.24 7.78
N ILE A 229 22.72 -1.25 7.92
CA ILE A 229 22.75 -0.03 7.10
C ILE A 229 24.06 0.71 7.32
N LYS A 230 24.50 0.82 8.58
CA LYS A 230 25.80 1.40 8.92
C LYS A 230 26.96 0.67 8.22
N LYS A 231 26.92 -0.67 8.18
CA LYS A 231 27.95 -1.48 7.52
C LYS A 231 27.96 -1.26 6.00
N ILE A 232 26.78 -1.27 5.35
CA ILE A 232 26.63 -1.11 3.90
C ILE A 232 27.10 0.27 3.44
N THR A 233 26.79 1.31 4.19
CA THR A 233 27.07 2.71 3.80
C THR A 233 28.47 3.18 4.20
N LYS A 234 29.17 2.45 5.06
CA LYS A 234 30.54 2.79 5.53
C LYS A 234 31.56 2.90 4.39
N PHE A 235 31.32 2.24 3.26
CA PHE A 235 32.24 2.26 2.11
C PHE A 235 32.09 3.51 1.22
N ASN A 236 31.16 4.40 1.53
CA ASN A 236 30.98 5.65 0.78
C ASN A 236 31.38 6.86 1.63
N GLU A 237 32.54 7.43 1.35
CA GLU A 237 33.14 8.56 2.09
C GLU A 237 32.27 9.83 2.07
N ASN A 238 31.31 9.94 1.16
CA ASN A 238 30.41 11.07 1.07
C ASN A 238 29.27 11.04 2.10
N PHE A 239 29.14 9.96 2.87
CA PHE A 239 28.10 9.81 3.88
C PHE A 239 28.66 9.68 5.28
N LEU A 240 27.99 10.37 6.20
CA LEU A 240 28.13 10.19 7.64
C LEU A 240 26.91 9.45 8.15
N ILE A 241 27.10 8.59 9.16
CA ILE A 241 25.99 7.85 9.77
C ILE A 241 25.77 8.38 11.17
N ASN A 242 24.51 8.58 11.52
CA ASN A 242 24.10 9.05 12.84
C ASN A 242 22.91 8.24 13.37
N SER A 243 22.77 8.16 14.68
CA SER A 243 21.61 7.56 15.34
C SER A 243 20.45 8.55 15.44
N TYR A 244 19.24 8.03 15.62
CA TYR A 244 18.07 8.90 15.90
C TYR A 244 18.28 9.74 17.17
N ALA A 245 18.88 9.17 18.21
CA ALA A 245 19.14 9.88 19.45
C ALA A 245 20.06 11.11 19.28
N ASN A 246 20.98 11.06 18.33
CA ASN A 246 21.94 12.12 18.07
C ASN A 246 21.59 13.01 16.87
N PHE A 247 20.48 12.77 16.22
CA PHE A 247 20.08 13.43 14.98
C PHE A 247 20.04 14.97 15.09
N LEU A 248 19.31 15.51 16.07
CA LEU A 248 19.17 16.96 16.24
C LEU A 248 20.51 17.62 16.63
N LYS A 249 21.32 16.96 17.47
CA LYS A 249 22.68 17.42 17.80
C LYS A 249 23.56 17.49 16.54
N LYS A 250 23.43 16.48 15.67
CA LYS A 250 24.16 16.46 14.39
C LYS A 250 23.72 17.58 13.46
N ILE A 251 22.42 17.80 13.27
CA ILE A 251 21.90 18.92 12.45
C ILE A 251 22.41 20.26 12.96
N LYS A 252 22.36 20.51 14.26
CA LYS A 252 22.89 21.74 14.88
C LYS A 252 24.37 21.95 14.55
N SER A 253 25.18 20.88 14.59
CA SER A 253 26.62 20.95 14.28
C SER A 253 26.93 21.29 12.81
N LEU A 254 26.00 21.06 11.90
CA LEU A 254 26.16 21.34 10.46
C LEU A 254 25.88 22.82 10.10
N LYS A 255 25.41 23.61 11.07
CA LYS A 255 25.11 25.06 10.91
C LYS A 255 24.19 25.38 9.70
N ILE A 256 23.24 24.48 9.43
CA ILE A 256 22.22 24.66 8.37
C ILE A 256 21.29 25.79 8.79
N LYS A 257 21.05 26.74 7.90
CA LYS A 257 20.11 27.85 8.11
C LYS A 257 18.78 27.62 7.43
N LYS A 258 18.80 27.06 6.20
CA LYS A 258 17.61 26.83 5.38
C LYS A 258 17.55 25.37 4.96
N LEU A 259 16.42 24.72 5.23
CA LEU A 259 16.22 23.28 5.00
C LEU A 259 14.91 23.03 4.27
N GLU A 260 14.95 22.22 3.21
CA GLU A 260 13.73 21.69 2.58
C GLU A 260 13.32 20.37 3.21
N VAL A 261 12.00 20.16 3.37
CA VAL A 261 11.38 18.89 3.77
C VAL A 261 10.05 18.75 3.04
N ASP A 262 9.62 17.54 2.73
CA ASP A 262 8.28 17.30 2.20
C ASP A 262 7.27 17.35 3.37
N PHE A 263 6.37 18.33 3.37
CA PHE A 263 5.39 18.56 4.45
C PHE A 263 4.34 17.46 4.56
N ASP A 264 4.15 16.64 3.52
CA ASP A 264 3.28 15.47 3.57
C ASP A 264 3.98 14.24 4.14
N LYS A 265 5.32 14.21 4.14
CA LYS A 265 6.15 13.07 4.51
C LYS A 265 6.94 13.28 5.81
N ILE A 266 7.16 14.51 6.24
CA ILE A 266 7.81 14.80 7.52
C ILE A 266 6.80 14.76 8.66
N ASN A 267 7.13 14.10 9.77
CA ASN A 267 6.29 14.18 10.95
C ASN A 267 6.42 15.54 11.67
N LEU A 268 5.37 15.90 12.40
CA LEU A 268 5.27 17.20 13.04
C LEU A 268 6.36 17.42 14.12
N ASP A 269 6.77 16.37 14.84
CA ASP A 269 7.80 16.43 15.90
C ASP A 269 9.15 16.86 15.31
N ILE A 270 9.57 16.25 14.21
CA ILE A 270 10.82 16.63 13.51
C ILE A 270 10.72 18.07 13.00
N PHE A 271 9.60 18.44 12.37
CA PHE A 271 9.40 19.81 11.89
C PHE A 271 9.53 20.83 13.02
N GLN A 272 8.86 20.61 14.15
CA GLN A 272 8.93 21.50 15.32
C GLN A 272 10.35 21.55 15.91
N SER A 273 11.02 20.41 15.98
CA SER A 273 12.40 20.32 16.48
C SER A 273 13.38 21.10 15.59
N LEU A 274 13.23 21.05 14.27
CA LEU A 274 14.04 21.83 13.34
C LEU A 274 13.80 23.35 13.52
N ARG A 275 12.55 23.76 13.67
CA ARG A 275 12.20 25.16 13.96
C ARG A 275 12.76 25.64 15.30
N PHE A 276 12.74 24.77 16.33
CA PHE A 276 13.34 25.08 17.64
C PHE A 276 14.86 25.31 17.54
N LEU A 277 15.55 24.66 16.60
CA LEU A 277 16.96 24.90 16.30
C LEU A 277 17.20 26.18 15.46
N SER A 278 16.17 27.03 15.28
CA SER A 278 16.21 28.25 14.49
C SER A 278 16.56 28.01 13.00
N ILE A 279 16.14 26.88 12.46
CA ILE A 279 16.29 26.55 11.04
C ILE A 279 15.02 27.00 10.29
N ASP A 280 15.18 27.74 9.20
CA ASP A 280 14.08 28.05 8.29
C ASP A 280 13.74 26.81 7.47
N VAL A 281 12.56 26.24 7.73
CA VAL A 281 12.08 25.02 7.09
C VAL A 281 11.05 25.36 6.01
N PHE A 282 11.31 24.90 4.79
CA PHE A 282 10.49 25.12 3.60
C PHE A 282 9.92 23.80 3.09
N ASP A 283 8.75 23.87 2.45
CA ASP A 283 8.24 22.71 1.71
C ASP A 283 9.15 22.40 0.52
N SER A 284 9.37 21.11 0.28
CA SER A 284 10.31 20.69 -0.75
C SER A 284 9.82 21.03 -2.14
N THR A 285 10.70 21.64 -2.93
CA THR A 285 10.50 21.83 -4.37
C THR A 285 10.97 20.63 -5.20
N VAL A 286 11.60 19.64 -4.55
CA VAL A 286 12.10 18.41 -5.19
C VAL A 286 11.00 17.36 -5.19
N ASP A 287 10.37 17.14 -6.32
CA ASP A 287 9.33 16.12 -6.49
C ASP A 287 9.96 14.74 -6.64
N LEU A 288 10.34 14.13 -5.51
CA LEU A 288 10.92 12.79 -5.46
C LEU A 288 9.91 11.71 -5.84
N SER A 289 8.66 11.88 -5.49
CA SER A 289 7.60 10.93 -5.82
C SER A 289 7.46 10.76 -7.33
N ASN A 290 7.40 11.84 -8.09
CA ASN A 290 7.40 11.78 -9.55
C ASN A 290 8.73 11.26 -10.13
N TYR A 291 9.88 11.66 -9.56
CA TYR A 291 11.18 11.18 -10.01
C TYR A 291 11.31 9.66 -9.94
N ILE A 292 10.78 9.04 -8.87
CA ILE A 292 10.84 7.60 -8.61
C ILE A 292 9.76 6.85 -9.41
N SER A 293 8.57 7.43 -9.56
CA SER A 293 7.47 6.80 -10.28
C SER A 293 7.78 6.57 -11.77
N ILE A 294 8.63 7.41 -12.38
CA ILE A 294 9.07 7.25 -13.77
C ILE A 294 10.19 6.22 -13.85
N LYS A 295 9.85 5.03 -14.30
CA LYS A 295 10.78 3.90 -14.37
C LYS A 295 11.79 4.06 -15.51
N THR A 296 13.01 3.63 -15.28
CA THR A 296 14.06 3.53 -16.31
C THR A 296 13.82 2.30 -17.19
N GLN A 297 14.48 2.24 -18.34
CA GLN A 297 14.45 1.04 -19.20
C GLN A 297 14.95 -0.20 -18.47
N LYS A 298 15.95 -0.07 -17.59
CA LYS A 298 16.47 -1.18 -16.78
C LYS A 298 15.40 -1.69 -15.80
N GLU A 299 14.69 -0.79 -15.12
CA GLU A 299 13.57 -1.17 -14.24
C GLU A 299 12.47 -1.88 -15.03
N TYR A 300 12.08 -1.36 -16.20
CA TYR A 300 11.08 -1.99 -17.05
C TYR A 300 11.47 -3.43 -17.43
N MET A 301 12.73 -3.66 -17.86
CA MET A 301 13.20 -4.99 -18.21
C MET A 301 13.17 -5.96 -17.00
N ASN A 302 13.55 -5.48 -15.84
CA ASN A 302 13.52 -6.28 -14.62
C ASN A 302 12.08 -6.52 -14.15
N ILE A 303 11.21 -5.50 -14.14
CA ILE A 303 9.79 -5.63 -13.80
C ILE A 303 9.11 -6.74 -14.63
N ASN A 304 9.40 -6.82 -15.93
CA ASN A 304 8.89 -7.90 -16.78
C ASN A 304 9.33 -9.29 -16.29
N LYS A 305 10.58 -9.44 -15.80
CA LYS A 305 11.06 -10.71 -15.23
C LYS A 305 10.30 -11.05 -13.93
N ALA A 306 10.11 -10.07 -13.04
CA ALA A 306 9.31 -10.27 -11.82
C ALA A 306 7.88 -10.72 -12.14
N HIS A 307 7.24 -10.11 -13.16
CA HIS A 307 5.90 -10.49 -13.59
C HIS A 307 5.85 -11.86 -14.27
N PHE A 308 6.91 -12.27 -14.96
CA PHE A 308 7.02 -13.63 -15.49
C PHE A 308 7.07 -14.66 -14.34
N GLU A 309 7.92 -14.46 -13.35
CA GLU A 309 8.07 -15.38 -12.21
C GLU A 309 6.80 -15.45 -11.36
N ASP A 310 6.21 -14.30 -11.01
CA ASP A 310 4.99 -14.24 -10.22
C ASP A 310 3.78 -14.82 -10.98
N GLY A 311 3.68 -14.52 -12.26
CA GLY A 311 2.62 -15.05 -13.13
C GLY A 311 2.68 -16.57 -13.26
N LEU A 312 3.88 -17.17 -13.33
CA LEU A 312 4.06 -18.62 -13.33
C LEU A 312 3.63 -19.23 -11.99
N ALA A 313 4.02 -18.63 -10.84
CA ALA A 313 3.59 -19.09 -9.52
C ALA A 313 2.06 -19.05 -9.37
N MET A 314 1.44 -17.93 -9.77
CA MET A 314 -0.01 -17.76 -9.75
C MET A 314 -0.72 -18.72 -10.71
N THR A 315 -0.18 -18.96 -11.90
CA THR A 315 -0.74 -19.91 -12.85
C THR A 315 -0.72 -21.33 -12.30
N LYS A 316 0.40 -21.78 -11.70
CA LYS A 316 0.49 -23.08 -11.02
C LYS A 316 -0.50 -23.17 -9.86
N PHE A 317 -0.69 -22.11 -9.11
CA PHE A 317 -1.70 -22.07 -8.05
C PHE A 317 -3.14 -22.20 -8.59
N LEU A 318 -3.48 -21.53 -9.71
CA LEU A 318 -4.78 -21.68 -10.35
C LEU A 318 -4.98 -23.11 -10.87
N LEU A 319 -3.95 -23.74 -11.46
CA LEU A 319 -3.98 -25.12 -11.90
C LEU A 319 -4.12 -26.09 -10.73
N PHE A 320 -3.50 -25.78 -9.57
CA PHE A 320 -3.68 -26.55 -8.33
C PHE A 320 -5.16 -26.68 -7.94
N PHE A 321 -5.95 -25.61 -8.04
CA PHE A 321 -7.40 -25.64 -7.80
C PHE A 321 -8.17 -26.54 -8.78
N LYS A 322 -7.68 -26.69 -10.00
CA LYS A 322 -8.33 -27.52 -11.03
C LYS A 322 -7.96 -29.00 -10.90
N ASN A 323 -6.79 -29.28 -10.34
CA ASN A 323 -6.21 -30.63 -10.29
C ASN A 323 -6.43 -31.34 -8.94
N ASN A 324 -6.79 -30.60 -7.89
CA ASN A 324 -6.84 -31.16 -6.54
C ASN A 324 -8.22 -30.99 -5.89
N ASN A 325 -8.53 -31.91 -4.97
CA ASN A 325 -9.68 -31.74 -4.10
C ASN A 325 -9.31 -30.75 -2.98
N ILE A 326 -9.83 -29.53 -3.10
CA ILE A 326 -9.53 -28.44 -2.15
C ILE A 326 -10.46 -28.41 -0.93
N SER A 327 -11.39 -29.35 -0.77
CA SER A 327 -12.43 -29.30 0.30
C SER A 327 -11.87 -29.32 1.72
N SER A 328 -10.69 -29.86 1.94
CA SER A 328 -9.98 -29.85 3.23
C SER A 328 -9.22 -28.55 3.51
N TYR A 329 -8.95 -27.74 2.48
CA TYR A 329 -8.22 -26.48 2.62
C TYR A 329 -9.11 -25.37 3.17
N ASN A 330 -8.49 -24.41 3.87
CA ASN A 330 -9.11 -23.17 4.29
C ASN A 330 -8.36 -21.97 3.67
N GLU A 331 -8.91 -20.76 3.83
CA GLU A 331 -8.35 -19.52 3.29
C GLU A 331 -6.87 -19.33 3.67
N TYR A 332 -6.50 -19.62 4.93
CA TYR A 332 -5.12 -19.52 5.40
C TYR A 332 -4.21 -20.56 4.75
N SER A 333 -4.62 -21.84 4.71
CA SER A 333 -3.80 -22.88 4.10
C SER A 333 -3.59 -22.70 2.60
N LEU A 334 -4.59 -22.16 1.88
CA LEU A 334 -4.46 -21.82 0.45
C LEU A 334 -3.46 -20.69 0.22
N SER A 335 -3.43 -19.68 1.09
CA SER A 335 -2.39 -18.64 0.98
C SER A 335 -0.97 -19.19 1.16
N LEU A 336 -0.80 -20.23 2.01
CA LEU A 336 0.49 -20.92 2.15
C LEU A 336 0.85 -21.76 0.91
N VAL A 337 -0.13 -22.38 0.26
CA VAL A 337 0.10 -23.08 -1.02
C VAL A 337 0.65 -22.12 -2.07
N LEU A 338 0.01 -20.95 -2.24
CA LEU A 338 0.53 -19.93 -3.15
C LEU A 338 1.94 -19.45 -2.77
N GLN A 339 2.17 -19.23 -1.46
CA GLN A 339 3.49 -18.84 -0.98
C GLN A 339 4.57 -19.87 -1.33
N ASN A 340 4.25 -21.18 -1.29
CA ASN A 340 5.20 -22.22 -1.68
C ASN A 340 5.51 -22.16 -3.17
N PHE A 341 4.53 -21.98 -4.05
CA PHE A 341 4.79 -21.78 -5.48
C PHE A 341 5.67 -20.55 -5.75
N ARG A 342 5.48 -19.45 -5.00
CA ARG A 342 6.33 -18.26 -5.11
C ARG A 342 7.76 -18.51 -4.63
N LYS A 343 7.94 -19.26 -3.53
CA LYS A 343 9.27 -19.64 -3.01
C LYS A 343 10.11 -20.48 -3.98
N GLU A 344 9.47 -21.19 -4.89
CA GLU A 344 10.14 -21.94 -5.95
C GLU A 344 10.61 -21.05 -7.11
N ARG A 345 10.23 -19.77 -7.13
CA ARG A 345 10.60 -18.85 -8.21
C ARG A 345 11.93 -18.19 -7.98
N VAL A 346 12.61 -17.91 -9.09
CA VAL A 346 13.90 -17.23 -9.07
C VAL A 346 13.77 -15.86 -8.44
N ASN A 347 14.69 -15.52 -7.53
CA ASN A 347 14.77 -14.23 -6.87
C ASN A 347 13.51 -13.79 -6.10
N PHE A 348 12.63 -14.73 -5.74
CA PHE A 348 11.56 -14.43 -4.78
C PHE A 348 12.17 -14.06 -3.43
N ILE A 349 11.76 -12.94 -2.87
CA ILE A 349 12.27 -12.42 -1.59
C ILE A 349 11.24 -12.60 -0.49
N ARG A 350 10.05 -12.00 -0.65
CA ARG A 350 8.97 -12.04 0.32
C ARG A 350 7.66 -11.53 -0.29
N ASN A 351 6.57 -11.64 0.43
CA ASN A 351 5.30 -11.03 0.03
C ASN A 351 5.40 -9.50 0.02
N SER A 352 4.69 -8.83 -0.89
CA SER A 352 4.59 -7.36 -0.93
C SER A 352 3.54 -6.82 0.04
N PHE A 353 2.57 -7.66 0.43
CA PHE A 353 1.57 -7.42 1.47
C PHE A 353 1.00 -8.73 2.00
N ASP A 354 0.18 -8.68 3.06
CA ASP A 354 -0.50 -9.86 3.58
C ASP A 354 -1.54 -10.36 2.57
N TYR A 355 -1.54 -11.65 2.26
CA TYR A 355 -2.51 -12.24 1.33
C TYR A 355 -3.95 -11.93 1.73
N ILE A 356 -4.76 -11.52 0.77
CA ILE A 356 -6.22 -11.49 0.85
C ILE A 356 -6.71 -12.78 0.19
N SER A 357 -6.88 -13.82 0.99
CA SER A 357 -7.31 -15.16 0.57
C SER A 357 -8.67 -15.41 1.19
N ALA A 358 -9.74 -15.37 0.40
CA ALA A 358 -11.10 -15.24 0.92
C ALA A 358 -12.14 -16.04 0.14
N PHE A 359 -12.98 -16.79 0.85
CA PHE A 359 -14.17 -17.42 0.29
C PHE A 359 -15.40 -16.56 0.47
N ASP A 360 -16.28 -16.56 -0.51
CA ASP A 360 -17.66 -16.04 -0.48
C ASP A 360 -17.81 -14.73 0.29
N GLY A 361 -18.57 -14.71 1.38
CA GLY A 361 -18.81 -13.51 2.20
C GLY A 361 -17.57 -12.90 2.85
N ASN A 362 -16.47 -13.64 3.04
CA ASN A 362 -15.23 -13.05 3.50
C ASN A 362 -14.56 -12.20 2.41
N ALA A 363 -14.74 -12.55 1.13
CA ALA A 363 -14.26 -11.76 0.00
C ALA A 363 -14.94 -10.39 -0.13
N SER A 364 -16.10 -10.18 0.53
CA SER A 364 -16.73 -8.86 0.59
C SER A 364 -15.97 -7.85 1.47
N LYS A 365 -15.05 -8.31 2.30
CA LYS A 365 -14.13 -7.46 3.08
C LYS A 365 -12.90 -7.18 2.23
N ILE A 366 -12.79 -5.98 1.71
CA ILE A 366 -11.80 -5.60 0.68
C ILE A 366 -10.37 -5.97 1.09
N HIS A 367 -9.98 -5.73 2.34
CA HIS A 367 -8.68 -6.08 2.93
C HIS A 367 -8.81 -7.21 3.95
N TYR A 368 -9.49 -8.32 3.56
CA TYR A 368 -9.61 -9.49 4.41
C TYR A 368 -8.26 -10.15 4.65
N LYS A 369 -7.97 -10.46 5.91
CA LYS A 369 -6.76 -11.21 6.31
C LYS A 369 -7.17 -12.59 6.84
N PRO A 370 -6.75 -13.69 6.20
CA PRO A 370 -7.05 -15.03 6.68
C PRO A 370 -6.28 -15.31 7.97
N LEU A 371 -6.96 -15.88 8.96
CA LEU A 371 -6.37 -16.28 10.24
C LEU A 371 -6.32 -17.79 10.36
N LYS A 372 -5.22 -18.34 10.86
CA LYS A 372 -5.02 -19.80 11.00
C LYS A 372 -6.22 -20.52 11.65
N THR A 373 -6.83 -19.91 12.67
CA THR A 373 -7.89 -20.54 13.48
C THR A 373 -9.32 -20.15 13.11
N LYS A 374 -9.52 -19.15 12.24
CA LYS A 374 -10.85 -18.57 11.95
C LYS A 374 -11.18 -18.50 10.46
N SER A 375 -10.38 -19.13 9.61
CA SER A 375 -10.58 -19.13 8.17
C SER A 375 -11.65 -20.13 7.74
N LEU A 376 -12.45 -19.76 6.73
CA LEU A 376 -13.45 -20.65 6.15
C LEU A 376 -12.79 -21.80 5.39
N LYS A 377 -13.44 -22.99 5.41
CA LYS A 377 -13.06 -24.16 4.61
C LYS A 377 -13.76 -24.13 3.24
N ALA A 378 -13.07 -24.62 2.22
CA ALA A 378 -13.54 -24.61 0.83
C ALA A 378 -14.78 -25.48 0.54
N LYS A 379 -15.10 -26.45 1.42
CA LYS A 379 -16.07 -27.55 1.16
C LYS A 379 -17.40 -27.11 0.55
N ASN A 380 -17.97 -26.00 0.99
CA ASN A 380 -19.29 -25.53 0.55
C ASN A 380 -19.25 -24.14 -0.12
N CYS A 381 -18.07 -23.64 -0.45
CA CYS A 381 -17.89 -22.32 -1.00
C CYS A 381 -18.17 -22.28 -2.51
N ILE A 382 -18.63 -21.13 -2.99
CA ILE A 382 -19.03 -20.88 -4.37
C ILE A 382 -17.87 -20.28 -5.15
N ILE A 383 -17.20 -19.29 -4.57
CA ILE A 383 -16.07 -18.58 -5.15
C ILE A 383 -14.91 -18.43 -4.17
N TYR A 384 -13.73 -18.28 -4.72
CA TYR A 384 -12.52 -17.94 -3.99
C TYR A 384 -11.84 -16.73 -4.62
N LEU A 385 -11.60 -15.70 -3.84
CA LEU A 385 -10.81 -14.54 -4.22
C LEU A 385 -9.42 -14.67 -3.62
N ILE A 386 -8.41 -14.47 -4.45
CA ILE A 386 -7.02 -14.33 -4.04
C ILE A 386 -6.46 -13.02 -4.58
N ASP A 387 -6.05 -12.15 -3.67
CA ASP A 387 -5.31 -10.94 -3.96
C ASP A 387 -3.97 -11.02 -3.24
N SER A 388 -2.89 -10.85 -4.01
CA SER A 388 -1.56 -11.17 -3.52
C SER A 388 -0.48 -10.58 -4.41
N GLY A 389 0.63 -10.23 -3.79
CA GLY A 389 1.81 -9.77 -4.51
C GLY A 389 3.10 -10.22 -3.84
N ALA A 390 4.20 -10.03 -4.51
CA ALA A 390 5.52 -10.41 -4.05
C ALA A 390 6.57 -9.36 -4.38
N HIS A 391 7.60 -9.34 -3.57
CA HIS A 391 8.88 -8.69 -3.87
C HIS A 391 9.83 -9.74 -4.45
N TYR A 392 10.24 -9.50 -5.68
CA TYR A 392 11.36 -10.14 -6.34
C TYR A 392 12.54 -9.16 -6.38
N LEU A 393 13.75 -9.66 -6.55
CA LEU A 393 14.90 -8.76 -6.73
C LEU A 393 14.70 -7.82 -7.94
N GLU A 394 13.92 -8.25 -8.92
CA GLU A 394 13.59 -7.56 -10.16
C GLU A 394 12.42 -6.57 -10.05
N GLY A 395 11.62 -6.65 -8.98
CA GLY A 395 10.46 -5.76 -8.85
C GLY A 395 9.44 -6.19 -7.81
N THR A 396 8.35 -5.45 -7.75
CA THR A 396 7.18 -5.73 -6.92
C THR A 396 6.01 -6.09 -7.82
N THR A 397 5.25 -7.12 -7.44
CA THR A 397 4.03 -7.55 -8.14
C THR A 397 2.80 -7.37 -7.27
N ASP A 398 1.65 -7.29 -7.94
CA ASP A 398 0.32 -7.21 -7.36
C ASP A 398 -0.70 -7.80 -8.34
N VAL A 399 -1.58 -8.70 -7.87
CA VAL A 399 -2.57 -9.35 -8.73
C VAL A 399 -3.74 -9.90 -7.94
N THR A 400 -4.94 -9.62 -8.39
CA THR A 400 -6.16 -10.27 -7.88
C THR A 400 -6.81 -11.16 -8.93
N ARG A 401 -7.20 -12.38 -8.52
CA ARG A 401 -8.03 -13.31 -9.31
C ARG A 401 -9.16 -13.90 -8.49
N VAL A 402 -10.26 -14.24 -9.16
CA VAL A 402 -11.39 -14.96 -8.57
C VAL A 402 -11.53 -16.30 -9.28
N ILE A 403 -11.68 -17.36 -8.48
CA ILE A 403 -11.83 -18.75 -8.94
C ILE A 403 -13.24 -19.23 -8.62
N GLY A 404 -13.92 -19.76 -9.61
CA GLY A 404 -15.23 -20.37 -9.45
C GLY A 404 -15.12 -21.82 -9.00
N LEU A 405 -15.78 -22.17 -7.88
CA LEU A 405 -15.74 -23.51 -7.32
C LEU A 405 -16.93 -24.35 -7.81
N LYS A 406 -18.13 -24.02 -7.37
CA LYS A 406 -19.35 -24.73 -7.75
C LYS A 406 -20.59 -23.84 -7.63
N ASN A 407 -21.64 -24.18 -8.37
CA ASN A 407 -22.97 -23.53 -8.28
C ASN A 407 -22.93 -21.99 -8.39
N ILE A 408 -22.09 -21.46 -9.29
CA ILE A 408 -21.93 -20.00 -9.46
C ILE A 408 -23.21 -19.48 -10.10
N SER A 409 -23.90 -18.57 -9.42
CA SER A 409 -25.11 -17.92 -9.95
C SER A 409 -24.81 -17.07 -11.17
N ILE A 410 -25.80 -16.91 -12.04
CA ILE A 410 -25.70 -16.06 -13.23
C ILE A 410 -25.39 -14.61 -12.84
N THR A 411 -25.91 -14.15 -11.71
CA THR A 411 -25.64 -12.80 -11.17
C THR A 411 -24.16 -12.58 -10.88
N ILE A 412 -23.49 -13.55 -10.23
CA ILE A 412 -22.05 -13.49 -9.96
C ILE A 412 -21.25 -13.52 -11.26
N LYS A 413 -21.60 -14.41 -12.20
CA LYS A 413 -20.95 -14.48 -13.52
C LYS A 413 -21.10 -13.17 -14.30
N ASN A 414 -22.31 -12.60 -14.32
CA ASN A 414 -22.56 -11.33 -15.00
C ASN A 414 -21.73 -10.19 -14.40
N ALA A 415 -21.68 -10.10 -13.08
CA ALA A 415 -20.87 -9.09 -12.41
C ALA A 415 -19.37 -9.26 -12.72
N TYR A 416 -18.83 -10.48 -12.59
CA TYR A 416 -17.45 -10.78 -12.94
C TYR A 416 -17.13 -10.45 -14.40
N THR A 417 -18.01 -10.83 -15.31
CA THR A 417 -17.82 -10.58 -16.76
C THR A 417 -17.81 -9.08 -17.04
N ASN A 418 -18.68 -8.29 -16.40
CA ASN A 418 -18.67 -6.83 -16.58
C ASN A 418 -17.40 -6.18 -16.04
N ILE A 419 -16.86 -6.67 -14.91
CA ILE A 419 -15.55 -6.23 -14.39
C ILE A 419 -14.46 -6.56 -15.42
N LEU A 420 -14.40 -7.77 -15.93
CA LEU A 420 -13.43 -8.19 -16.95
C LEU A 420 -13.55 -7.35 -18.24
N LYS A 421 -14.76 -7.10 -18.72
CA LYS A 421 -15.01 -6.23 -19.89
C LYS A 421 -14.51 -4.81 -19.70
N SER A 422 -14.56 -4.28 -18.47
CA SER A 422 -14.02 -2.95 -18.19
C SER A 422 -12.50 -2.90 -18.35
N LEU A 423 -11.78 -3.96 -17.96
CA LEU A 423 -10.33 -4.11 -18.16
C LEU A 423 -9.98 -4.33 -19.64
N ILE A 424 -10.66 -5.27 -20.32
CA ILE A 424 -10.43 -5.51 -21.75
C ILE A 424 -10.59 -4.23 -22.56
N ASN A 425 -11.57 -3.38 -22.19
CA ASN A 425 -11.76 -2.11 -22.88
C ASN A 425 -10.57 -1.15 -22.71
N ILE A 426 -9.85 -1.23 -21.58
CA ILE A 426 -8.61 -0.46 -21.34
C ILE A 426 -7.45 -1.05 -22.14
N ASP A 427 -7.29 -2.37 -22.13
CA ASP A 427 -6.25 -3.10 -22.89
C ASP A 427 -6.32 -2.84 -24.40
N LEU A 428 -7.53 -2.64 -24.93
CA LEU A 428 -7.78 -2.44 -26.37
C LEU A 428 -7.69 -0.97 -26.81
N LYS A 429 -7.41 -0.03 -25.91
CA LYS A 429 -7.42 1.42 -26.19
C LYS A 429 -6.05 2.07 -26.04
N SER A 430 -5.90 3.17 -26.78
CA SER A 430 -4.88 4.17 -26.52
C SER A 430 -5.55 5.49 -26.12
N PHE A 431 -4.87 6.29 -25.32
CA PHE A 431 -5.41 7.51 -24.72
C PHE A 431 -4.58 8.72 -25.15
N ASN A 432 -5.23 9.84 -25.40
CA ASN A 432 -4.50 11.08 -25.70
C ASN A 432 -3.67 11.52 -24.47
N TYR A 433 -2.46 11.96 -24.71
CA TYR A 433 -1.60 12.56 -23.70
C TYR A 433 -1.84 14.10 -23.65
N PRO A 434 -1.92 14.70 -22.44
CA PRO A 434 -1.85 14.09 -21.11
C PRO A 434 -3.13 13.33 -20.73
N LEU A 435 -2.98 12.21 -20.00
CA LEU A 435 -4.10 11.40 -19.53
C LEU A 435 -4.32 11.62 -18.02
N PRO A 436 -5.38 12.33 -17.59
CA PRO A 436 -5.73 12.43 -16.18
C PRO A 436 -6.06 11.05 -15.59
N ALA A 437 -5.52 10.75 -14.41
CA ALA A 437 -5.80 9.49 -13.71
C ALA A 437 -7.28 9.36 -13.33
N SER A 438 -7.95 10.46 -12.97
CA SER A 438 -9.40 10.51 -12.73
C SER A 438 -10.22 10.17 -13.98
N LYS A 439 -9.74 10.51 -15.20
CA LYS A 439 -10.40 10.11 -16.44
C LYS A 439 -10.31 8.60 -16.68
N LEU A 440 -9.17 7.98 -16.34
CA LEU A 440 -9.01 6.54 -16.43
C LEU A 440 -9.96 5.82 -15.44
N ASP A 441 -10.04 6.31 -14.20
CA ASP A 441 -11.02 5.85 -13.21
C ASP A 441 -12.46 5.95 -13.75
N PHE A 442 -12.82 7.13 -14.28
CA PHE A 442 -14.15 7.36 -14.83
C PHE A 442 -14.52 6.37 -15.93
N LEU A 443 -13.60 6.09 -16.86
CA LEU A 443 -13.85 5.16 -17.96
C LEU A 443 -14.15 3.73 -17.49
N ILE A 444 -13.54 3.32 -16.39
CA ILE A 444 -13.76 2.00 -15.78
C ILE A 444 -15.06 2.00 -14.96
N ARG A 445 -15.21 2.96 -14.02
CA ARG A 445 -16.40 3.04 -13.17
C ARG A 445 -17.67 3.24 -13.93
N ASN A 446 -17.69 4.12 -14.91
CA ASN A 446 -18.92 4.42 -15.65
C ASN A 446 -19.49 3.16 -16.34
N LYS A 447 -18.63 2.33 -16.94
CA LYS A 447 -19.05 1.04 -17.49
C LYS A 447 -19.69 0.11 -16.45
N LEU A 448 -19.16 0.11 -15.24
CA LEU A 448 -19.65 -0.73 -14.15
C LEU A 448 -20.95 -0.18 -13.55
N ILE A 449 -21.05 1.15 -13.35
CA ILE A 449 -22.26 1.80 -12.85
C ILE A 449 -23.47 1.54 -13.75
N LEU A 450 -23.30 1.56 -15.08
CA LEU A 450 -24.34 1.21 -16.04
C LEU A 450 -24.88 -0.22 -15.84
N ASN A 451 -24.09 -1.10 -15.23
CA ASN A 451 -24.48 -2.46 -14.85
C ASN A 451 -24.80 -2.60 -13.36
N LYS A 452 -25.05 -1.49 -12.63
CA LYS A 452 -25.33 -1.44 -11.18
C LYS A 452 -24.22 -2.01 -10.30
N ILE A 453 -22.97 -1.95 -10.78
CA ILE A 453 -21.78 -2.39 -10.07
C ILE A 453 -21.03 -1.15 -9.55
N THR A 454 -20.80 -1.11 -8.24
CA THR A 454 -20.03 -0.04 -7.59
C THR A 454 -19.03 -0.62 -6.59
N TYR A 455 -17.95 0.13 -6.32
CA TYR A 455 -16.95 -0.23 -5.32
C TYR A 455 -16.41 1.00 -4.60
N GLY A 456 -15.97 0.81 -3.36
CA GLY A 456 -15.63 1.87 -2.42
C GLY A 456 -14.14 2.17 -2.25
N HIS A 457 -13.27 1.66 -3.13
CA HIS A 457 -11.82 1.93 -3.11
C HIS A 457 -11.34 2.64 -4.37
N GLY A 458 -10.07 3.03 -4.45
CA GLY A 458 -9.45 3.53 -5.67
C GLY A 458 -9.50 2.48 -6.78
N THR A 459 -9.49 2.92 -8.02
CA THR A 459 -9.42 2.00 -9.18
C THR A 459 -8.01 1.47 -9.40
N GLY A 460 -7.00 2.12 -8.81
CA GLY A 460 -5.63 1.67 -8.87
C GLY A 460 -4.64 2.66 -8.25
N HIS A 461 -3.40 2.23 -8.17
CA HIS A 461 -2.28 2.94 -7.56
C HIS A 461 -0.97 2.63 -8.29
N GLY A 462 0.02 3.49 -8.17
CA GLY A 462 1.38 3.20 -8.62
C GLY A 462 2.01 2.06 -7.83
N VAL A 463 3.00 1.40 -8.43
CA VAL A 463 3.76 0.30 -7.82
C VAL A 463 5.26 0.57 -7.91
N GLY A 464 5.95 0.37 -6.79
CA GLY A 464 7.37 0.61 -6.67
C GLY A 464 8.23 -0.49 -7.32
N TYR A 465 9.47 -0.13 -7.64
CA TYR A 465 10.47 -1.08 -8.14
C TYR A 465 11.21 -1.74 -6.98
N PHE A 466 10.86 -2.98 -6.66
CA PHE A 466 11.32 -3.70 -5.46
C PHE A 466 11.23 -2.80 -4.22
N ASN A 467 10.05 -2.16 -4.08
CA ASN A 467 9.72 -1.15 -3.08
C ASN A 467 8.23 -1.24 -2.76
N ASP A 468 7.62 -0.22 -2.15
CA ASP A 468 6.22 -0.24 -1.78
C ASP A 468 5.30 -0.69 -2.91
N VAL A 469 4.36 -1.57 -2.59
CA VAL A 469 3.28 -1.94 -3.52
C VAL A 469 2.40 -0.73 -3.83
N HIS A 470 2.15 0.15 -2.85
CA HIS A 470 1.46 1.42 -3.04
C HIS A 470 2.48 2.57 -3.19
N GLU A 471 2.95 2.80 -4.40
CA GLU A 471 3.80 3.96 -4.75
C GLU A 471 2.95 5.07 -5.37
N ARG A 472 3.15 6.31 -4.98
CA ARG A 472 2.45 7.48 -5.52
C ARG A 472 3.44 8.44 -6.18
N PRO A 473 3.08 9.07 -7.33
CA PRO A 473 1.93 8.86 -8.21
C PRO A 473 2.09 7.64 -9.13
N PRO A 474 1.04 7.20 -9.88
CA PRO A 474 -0.30 7.78 -9.91
C PRO A 474 -1.23 7.19 -8.86
N ILE A 475 -2.26 7.96 -8.46
CA ILE A 475 -3.46 7.44 -7.82
C ILE A 475 -4.57 7.45 -8.86
N ILE A 476 -5.22 6.30 -9.11
CA ILE A 476 -6.34 6.22 -10.04
C ILE A 476 -7.64 6.18 -9.23
N SER A 477 -8.28 7.34 -9.12
CA SER A 477 -9.50 7.52 -8.34
C SER A 477 -10.30 8.71 -8.84
N PRO A 478 -11.59 8.86 -8.47
CA PRO A 478 -12.43 9.97 -8.92
C PRO A 478 -11.88 11.36 -8.56
N LEU A 479 -11.21 11.47 -7.41
CA LEU A 479 -10.69 12.74 -6.89
C LEU A 479 -9.20 12.94 -7.17
N SER A 480 -8.60 12.11 -8.03
CA SER A 480 -7.17 12.23 -8.34
C SER A 480 -6.89 13.45 -9.23
N HIS A 481 -5.86 14.20 -8.86
CA HIS A 481 -5.27 15.26 -9.67
C HIS A 481 -4.03 14.80 -10.45
N ASP A 482 -3.66 13.53 -10.34
CA ASP A 482 -2.49 12.98 -11.03
C ASP A 482 -2.74 12.81 -12.53
N TYR A 483 -1.64 12.79 -13.29
CA TYR A 483 -1.62 12.43 -14.70
C TYR A 483 -0.80 11.16 -14.90
N ILE A 484 -1.30 10.27 -15.75
CA ILE A 484 -0.52 9.11 -16.20
C ILE A 484 0.60 9.61 -17.11
N LYS A 485 1.84 9.41 -16.67
CA LYS A 485 3.05 9.78 -17.39
C LYS A 485 3.63 8.58 -18.13
N ASN A 486 4.56 8.84 -19.04
CA ASN A 486 5.33 7.77 -19.70
C ASN A 486 6.17 7.00 -18.66
N ASN A 487 6.28 5.68 -18.83
CA ASN A 487 7.09 4.79 -17.99
C ASN A 487 6.66 4.70 -16.51
N GLN A 488 5.37 4.76 -16.23
CA GLN A 488 4.84 4.47 -14.90
C GLN A 488 4.30 3.04 -14.82
N LEU A 489 4.50 2.40 -13.67
CA LEU A 489 3.90 1.11 -13.30
C LEU A 489 2.78 1.37 -12.29
N PHE A 490 1.58 0.81 -12.54
CA PHE A 490 0.42 0.99 -11.67
C PHE A 490 -0.60 -0.14 -11.82
N SER A 491 -1.43 -0.34 -10.78
CA SER A 491 -2.54 -1.29 -10.79
C SER A 491 -3.80 -0.69 -11.44
N ILE A 492 -4.65 -1.57 -11.96
CA ILE A 492 -6.06 -1.33 -12.27
C ILE A 492 -6.84 -2.51 -11.71
N GLU A 493 -7.70 -2.25 -10.70
CA GLU A 493 -8.28 -3.25 -9.81
C GLU A 493 -9.78 -3.04 -9.51
N PRO A 494 -10.66 -2.86 -10.49
CA PRO A 494 -12.08 -2.70 -10.24
C PRO A 494 -12.67 -3.92 -9.52
N GLY A 495 -13.66 -3.68 -8.66
CA GLY A 495 -14.30 -4.73 -7.88
C GLY A 495 -15.80 -4.56 -7.71
N TYR A 496 -16.44 -5.55 -7.08
CA TYR A 496 -17.83 -5.53 -6.66
C TYR A 496 -17.99 -6.34 -5.37
N TYR A 497 -18.54 -5.74 -4.34
CA TYR A 497 -18.63 -6.34 -3.01
C TYR A 497 -20.06 -6.26 -2.49
N VAL A 498 -20.61 -7.42 -2.13
CA VAL A 498 -21.94 -7.53 -1.52
C VAL A 498 -21.76 -8.08 -0.12
N ASP A 499 -22.00 -7.23 0.88
CA ASP A 499 -21.74 -7.49 2.28
C ASP A 499 -22.23 -8.88 2.73
N ASN A 500 -21.31 -9.65 3.33
CA ASN A 500 -21.49 -11.01 3.82
C ASN A 500 -21.95 -12.06 2.78
N LYS A 501 -21.98 -11.70 1.48
CA LYS A 501 -22.36 -12.62 0.40
C LYS A 501 -21.17 -12.99 -0.46
N PHE A 502 -20.56 -12.04 -1.16
CA PHE A 502 -19.38 -12.27 -2.00
C PHE A 502 -18.60 -11.00 -2.29
N GLY A 503 -17.34 -11.17 -2.71
CA GLY A 503 -16.52 -10.10 -3.28
C GLY A 503 -15.86 -10.56 -4.56
N LEU A 504 -15.81 -9.65 -5.54
CA LEU A 504 -15.15 -9.85 -6.84
C LEU A 504 -14.15 -8.72 -7.05
N ARG A 505 -12.94 -9.04 -7.44
CA ARG A 505 -11.91 -8.10 -7.92
C ARG A 505 -11.11 -8.76 -9.04
N ILE A 506 -10.82 -8.03 -10.08
CA ILE A 506 -9.83 -8.44 -11.09
C ILE A 506 -8.82 -7.33 -11.17
N GLU A 507 -7.57 -7.68 -10.98
CA GLU A 507 -6.47 -6.73 -10.96
C GLU A 507 -5.35 -7.15 -11.89
N ASN A 508 -4.84 -6.17 -12.61
CA ASN A 508 -3.63 -6.30 -13.41
C ASN A 508 -2.74 -5.08 -13.17
N LEU A 509 -1.43 -5.28 -13.32
CA LEU A 509 -0.46 -4.19 -13.37
C LEU A 509 -0.21 -3.77 -14.82
N TYR A 510 -0.17 -2.46 -15.00
CA TYR A 510 0.01 -1.83 -16.31
C TYR A 510 1.26 -0.96 -16.32
N PHE A 511 1.96 -1.00 -17.44
CA PHE A 511 3.07 -0.10 -17.73
C PHE A 511 2.66 0.89 -18.81
N SER A 512 2.76 2.19 -18.52
CA SER A 512 2.40 3.23 -19.48
C SER A 512 3.52 3.50 -20.47
N LYS A 513 3.21 3.53 -21.75
CA LYS A 513 4.13 3.88 -22.85
C LYS A 513 3.56 5.04 -23.68
N LEU A 514 4.36 6.08 -23.85
CA LEU A 514 3.99 7.20 -24.73
C LEU A 514 4.49 6.91 -26.15
N LYS A 515 3.57 6.83 -27.11
CA LYS A 515 3.84 6.65 -28.54
C LYS A 515 2.93 7.58 -29.34
N ASN A 516 3.49 8.40 -30.23
CA ASN A 516 2.74 9.30 -31.11
C ASN A 516 1.68 10.15 -30.36
N LYS A 517 2.08 10.82 -29.26
CA LYS A 517 1.20 11.61 -28.38
C LYS A 517 0.03 10.83 -27.76
N LYS A 518 0.11 9.50 -27.74
CA LYS A 518 -0.88 8.64 -27.07
C LYS A 518 -0.23 7.79 -25.99
N ILE A 519 -0.91 7.63 -24.86
CA ILE A 519 -0.57 6.65 -23.83
C ILE A 519 -1.17 5.31 -24.20
N ILE A 520 -0.32 4.30 -24.28
CA ILE A 520 -0.67 2.89 -24.40
C ILE A 520 -0.41 2.23 -23.05
N LEU A 521 -1.35 1.45 -22.55
CA LEU A 521 -1.23 0.71 -21.30
C LEU A 521 -0.89 -0.75 -21.63
N GLU A 522 0.34 -1.14 -21.34
CA GLU A 522 0.79 -2.51 -21.51
C GLU A 522 0.48 -3.32 -20.25
N ASN A 523 -0.36 -4.32 -20.39
CA ASN A 523 -0.67 -5.26 -19.31
C ASN A 523 0.51 -6.20 -19.08
N LEU A 524 1.14 -6.09 -17.90
CA LEU A 524 2.28 -6.92 -17.49
C LEU A 524 1.87 -8.18 -16.74
N THR A 525 0.65 -8.24 -16.20
CA THR A 525 0.18 -9.39 -15.45
C THR A 525 -0.03 -10.58 -16.37
N LEU A 526 0.64 -11.69 -16.09
CA LEU A 526 0.63 -12.92 -16.88
C LEU A 526 -0.08 -14.06 -16.10
N VAL A 527 -1.34 -13.83 -15.72
CA VAL A 527 -2.15 -14.77 -14.90
C VAL A 527 -3.50 -14.98 -15.57
N PRO A 528 -3.90 -16.22 -15.91
CA PRO A 528 -5.15 -16.46 -16.63
C PRO A 528 -6.40 -16.09 -15.81
N TYR A 529 -7.49 -15.79 -16.51
CA TYR A 529 -8.82 -15.62 -15.92
C TYR A 529 -9.52 -16.98 -15.83
N ASP A 530 -10.29 -17.23 -14.76
CA ASP A 530 -11.08 -18.46 -14.66
C ASP A 530 -12.36 -18.36 -15.53
N LEU A 531 -12.41 -19.09 -16.64
CA LEU A 531 -13.54 -19.10 -17.56
C LEU A 531 -14.85 -19.56 -16.92
N LYS A 532 -14.79 -20.33 -15.84
CA LYS A 532 -15.98 -20.74 -15.08
C LYS A 532 -16.73 -19.55 -14.48
N MET A 533 -16.03 -18.44 -14.26
CA MET A 533 -16.59 -17.18 -13.77
C MET A 533 -17.24 -16.34 -14.88
N ILE A 534 -16.95 -16.63 -16.14
CA ILE A 534 -17.37 -15.82 -17.27
C ILE A 534 -18.76 -16.25 -17.77
N ASN A 535 -19.64 -15.28 -18.03
CA ASN A 535 -20.82 -15.47 -18.86
C ASN A 535 -20.47 -15.09 -20.30
N VAL A 536 -20.20 -16.09 -21.12
CA VAL A 536 -19.78 -15.92 -22.53
C VAL A 536 -20.80 -15.14 -23.34
N ASN A 537 -22.10 -15.28 -23.06
CA ASN A 537 -23.18 -14.58 -23.75
C ASN A 537 -23.13 -13.05 -23.63
N LEU A 538 -22.38 -12.54 -22.66
CA LEU A 538 -22.15 -11.09 -22.51
C LEU A 538 -20.93 -10.58 -23.28
N LEU A 539 -20.13 -11.47 -23.86
CA LEU A 539 -18.92 -11.11 -24.58
C LEU A 539 -19.20 -10.93 -26.07
N THR A 540 -18.56 -9.93 -26.65
CA THR A 540 -18.45 -9.80 -28.13
C THR A 540 -17.38 -10.74 -28.67
N SER A 541 -17.43 -11.07 -29.95
CA SER A 541 -16.39 -11.88 -30.61
C SER A 541 -14.98 -11.28 -30.45
N LYS A 542 -14.87 -9.95 -30.42
CA LYS A 542 -13.60 -9.26 -30.18
C LYS A 542 -13.07 -9.49 -28.75
N GLU A 543 -13.93 -9.49 -27.75
CA GLU A 543 -13.56 -9.74 -26.35
C GLU A 543 -13.20 -11.21 -26.13
N ILE A 544 -13.91 -12.15 -26.75
CA ILE A 544 -13.55 -13.58 -26.74
C ILE A 544 -12.17 -13.79 -27.36
N LYS A 545 -11.93 -13.22 -28.56
CA LYS A 545 -10.60 -13.29 -29.19
C LYS A 545 -9.49 -12.71 -28.32
N PHE A 546 -9.77 -11.60 -27.62
CA PHE A 546 -8.81 -11.01 -26.69
C PHE A 546 -8.46 -11.97 -25.55
N ILE A 547 -9.47 -12.55 -24.88
CA ILE A 547 -9.27 -13.49 -23.76
C ILE A 547 -8.46 -14.71 -24.22
N ASN A 548 -8.84 -15.31 -25.36
CA ASN A 548 -8.13 -16.47 -25.89
C ASN A 548 -6.68 -16.14 -26.24
N ASN A 549 -6.41 -15.01 -26.89
CA ASN A 549 -5.05 -14.57 -27.21
C ASN A 549 -4.22 -14.31 -25.93
N TYR A 550 -4.84 -13.72 -24.91
CA TYR A 550 -4.19 -13.48 -23.63
C TYR A 550 -3.81 -14.80 -22.92
N HIS A 551 -4.74 -15.76 -22.86
CA HIS A 551 -4.47 -17.08 -22.29
C HIS A 551 -3.46 -17.88 -23.12
N TYR A 552 -3.53 -17.81 -24.44
CA TYR A 552 -2.58 -18.46 -25.34
C TYR A 552 -1.16 -17.90 -25.16
N LYS A 553 -1.03 -16.57 -25.04
CA LYS A 553 0.26 -15.92 -24.70
C LYS A 553 0.83 -16.48 -23.40
N ILE A 554 0.02 -16.59 -22.34
CA ILE A 554 0.44 -17.11 -21.04
C ILE A 554 0.86 -18.59 -21.15
N TYR A 555 0.05 -19.42 -21.82
CA TYR A 555 0.38 -20.82 -22.06
C TYR A 555 1.72 -20.96 -22.78
N TYR A 556 1.92 -20.21 -23.84
CA TYR A 556 3.14 -20.29 -24.64
C TYR A 556 4.39 -19.89 -23.83
N LEU A 557 4.29 -18.89 -22.96
CA LEU A 557 5.36 -18.46 -22.09
C LEU A 557 5.69 -19.50 -21.01
N TYR A 558 4.71 -20.26 -20.53
CA TYR A 558 4.90 -21.15 -19.37
C TYR A 558 4.93 -22.63 -19.70
N LYS A 559 4.60 -23.06 -20.92
CA LYS A 559 4.47 -24.48 -21.29
C LYS A 559 5.68 -25.32 -20.89
N ASP A 560 6.90 -24.78 -20.94
CA ASP A 560 8.12 -25.51 -20.63
C ASP A 560 8.38 -25.64 -19.12
N TYR A 561 7.63 -24.90 -18.29
CA TYR A 561 7.66 -24.92 -16.84
C TYR A 561 6.48 -25.70 -16.21
N LEU A 562 5.57 -26.18 -17.06
CA LEU A 562 4.38 -26.93 -16.65
C LEU A 562 4.59 -28.43 -16.94
N SER A 563 4.12 -29.30 -16.03
CA SER A 563 4.03 -30.73 -16.28
C SER A 563 2.99 -31.03 -17.37
N ASP A 564 3.02 -32.23 -17.94
CA ASP A 564 2.06 -32.60 -19.00
C ASP A 564 0.61 -32.61 -18.50
N SER A 565 0.40 -32.96 -17.25
CA SER A 565 -0.92 -32.86 -16.63
C SER A 565 -1.38 -31.38 -16.50
N GLU A 566 -0.49 -30.48 -16.07
CA GLU A 566 -0.79 -29.05 -15.97
C GLU A 566 -1.06 -28.43 -17.35
N LYS A 567 -0.29 -28.79 -18.40
CA LYS A 567 -0.53 -28.35 -19.79
C LYS A 567 -1.93 -28.74 -20.25
N LYS A 568 -2.30 -30.02 -20.05
CA LYS A 568 -3.63 -30.55 -20.41
C LYS A 568 -4.75 -29.80 -19.70
N TYR A 569 -4.59 -29.52 -18.40
CA TYR A 569 -5.56 -28.74 -17.63
C TYR A 569 -5.60 -27.26 -18.04
N PHE A 570 -4.45 -26.66 -18.35
CA PHE A 570 -4.41 -25.28 -18.82
C PHE A 570 -5.26 -25.10 -20.09
N ILE A 571 -5.03 -25.96 -21.10
CA ILE A 571 -5.77 -25.88 -22.37
C ILE A 571 -7.28 -26.09 -22.11
N LYS A 572 -7.64 -27.05 -21.29
CA LYS A 572 -9.06 -27.38 -21.00
C LYS A 572 -9.79 -26.25 -20.24
N PHE A 573 -9.14 -25.55 -19.31
CA PHE A 573 -9.81 -24.64 -18.38
C PHE A 573 -9.58 -23.15 -18.66
N PHE A 574 -8.72 -22.80 -19.62
CA PHE A 574 -8.38 -21.42 -19.95
C PHE A 574 -8.56 -21.07 -21.44
N THR A 575 -9.30 -21.88 -22.22
CA THR A 575 -9.65 -21.58 -23.63
C THR A 575 -11.16 -21.57 -23.76
N ILE A 576 -11.76 -20.48 -24.32
CA ILE A 576 -13.20 -20.34 -24.63
C ILE A 576 -13.48 -20.97 -26.01
#